data_6d63be284b5142357e94609b0be7410f
#
_entry.id   6d63be284b5142357e94609b0be7410f
#
_cell.length_a   1.000
_cell.length_b   1.000
_cell.length_c   1.000
_cell.angle_alpha   90.00
_cell.angle_beta   90.00
_cell.angle_gamma   90.00
#
_symmetry.space_group_name_H-M   'P 1'
#
loop_
_entity.id
_entity.type
_entity.pdbx_description
1 polymer ?
#
loop_
_entity_poly.entity_id
_entity_poly.type
_entity_poly.pdbx_seq_one_letter_code
_entity_poly.pdbx_strand_id
1 'polypeptide(L)'
;MLSVPLLILVSASGALARTPQGFAPAVENSLVVSFGSAAAMDGNVLAKASTQTAPTIGTQSKLDGTSFAVVMVDLDIPTDSPPQTNTLLHWMQTGLTQSTSATALNTTAGSMDVFTLQTSQQTAFAAYIGPSPPARTPLSHRYTQLLIDTSSATAEDLSVLQSAAATRMGFNANTVLTQAGLVDKVIAANFFNVTNPGPVGAATNTNSTGSGSSRGTGSVTSPTQNSTPLPGAAASQKASELLVAIVMVGAAFFAL
;
A
#
# COMPACT_ATOMS: atom_id res chain seq x y z
N MET A 1 -21.91 25.65 -54.58
CA MET A 1 -20.86 24.82 -53.94
C MET A 1 -20.95 25.02 -52.44
N LEU A 2 -21.49 24.05 -51.70
CA LEU A 2 -21.55 24.11 -50.24
C LEU A 2 -20.28 23.47 -49.70
N SER A 3 -19.48 24.25 -48.98
CA SER A 3 -18.36 23.75 -48.20
C SER A 3 -18.84 23.19 -46.87
N VAL A 4 -18.71 21.89 -46.67
CA VAL A 4 -19.00 21.25 -45.39
C VAL A 4 -17.73 21.34 -44.54
N PRO A 5 -17.73 21.95 -43.32
CA PRO A 5 -16.61 21.98 -42.46
C PRO A 5 -16.33 20.56 -41.86
N LEU A 6 -15.17 20.03 -42.09
CA LEU A 6 -14.67 18.78 -41.47
C LEU A 6 -14.39 19.05 -40.00
N LEU A 7 -15.25 18.57 -39.12
CA LEU A 7 -15.04 18.61 -37.65
C LEU A 7 -14.05 17.50 -37.29
N ILE A 8 -12.78 17.86 -37.04
CA ILE A 8 -11.79 16.92 -36.53
C ILE A 8 -12.03 16.76 -35.03
N LEU A 9 -12.58 15.62 -34.65
CA LEU A 9 -12.70 15.22 -33.25
C LEU A 9 -11.35 14.73 -32.75
N VAL A 10 -10.59 15.59 -32.09
CA VAL A 10 -9.34 15.20 -31.41
C VAL A 10 -9.74 14.44 -30.15
N SER A 11 -9.70 13.11 -30.21
CA SER A 11 -9.81 12.26 -29.03
C SER A 11 -8.55 12.46 -28.20
N ALA A 12 -8.61 13.26 -27.14
CA ALA A 12 -7.58 13.29 -26.12
C ALA A 12 -7.63 11.95 -25.38
N SER A 13 -6.79 10.99 -25.80
CA SER A 13 -6.48 9.81 -24.99
C SER A 13 -5.72 10.31 -23.77
N GLY A 14 -6.43 10.61 -22.68
CA GLY A 14 -5.79 10.90 -21.41
C GLY A 14 -4.99 9.69 -20.99
N ALA A 15 -3.66 9.80 -21.00
CA ALA A 15 -2.80 8.79 -20.40
C ALA A 15 -3.22 8.66 -18.92
N LEU A 16 -3.62 7.46 -18.50
CA LEU A 16 -3.99 7.19 -17.11
C LEU A 16 -2.70 7.11 -16.31
N ALA A 17 -2.46 8.09 -15.44
CA ALA A 17 -1.34 8.05 -14.50
C ALA A 17 -1.42 6.77 -13.65
N ARG A 18 -0.27 6.13 -13.46
CA ARG A 18 -0.11 4.94 -12.60
C ARG A 18 0.04 5.31 -11.12
N THR A 19 -0.15 6.57 -10.82
CA THR A 19 -0.24 7.11 -9.46
C THR A 19 -1.66 7.62 -9.20
N PRO A 20 -2.13 7.66 -7.95
CA PRO A 20 -3.45 8.19 -7.63
C PRO A 20 -3.61 9.64 -8.08
N GLN A 21 -4.84 10.02 -8.44
CA GLN A 21 -5.14 11.41 -8.81
C GLN A 21 -4.69 12.38 -7.72
N GLY A 22 -3.97 13.43 -8.11
CA GLY A 22 -3.43 14.44 -7.22
C GLY A 22 -2.13 14.07 -6.52
N PHE A 23 -1.61 12.87 -6.74
CA PHE A 23 -0.29 12.47 -6.23
C PHE A 23 0.83 13.07 -7.11
N ALA A 24 1.92 13.49 -6.47
CA ALA A 24 3.13 13.96 -7.15
C ALA A 24 4.36 13.16 -6.67
N PRO A 25 5.27 12.80 -7.61
CA PRO A 25 5.19 13.02 -9.06
C PRO A 25 4.15 12.10 -9.74
N ALA A 26 3.46 12.61 -10.74
CA ALA A 26 2.57 11.81 -11.59
C ALA A 26 3.41 10.99 -12.58
N VAL A 27 3.10 9.71 -12.76
CA VAL A 27 3.87 8.77 -13.58
C VAL A 27 2.93 7.96 -14.47
N GLU A 28 3.25 7.84 -15.75
CA GLU A 28 2.43 7.13 -16.73
C GLU A 28 2.89 5.67 -16.94
N ASN A 29 4.19 5.39 -16.77
CA ASN A 29 4.73 4.05 -16.96
C ASN A 29 4.37 3.14 -15.78
N SER A 30 3.98 1.91 -16.09
CA SER A 30 3.57 0.92 -15.10
C SER A 30 4.76 0.21 -14.47
N LEU A 31 4.80 0.20 -13.13
CA LEU A 31 5.59 -0.73 -12.36
C LEU A 31 4.77 -2.01 -12.14
N VAL A 32 5.29 -3.15 -12.54
CA VAL A 32 4.69 -4.44 -12.22
C VAL A 32 4.95 -4.76 -10.77
N VAL A 33 3.88 -5.05 -10.02
CA VAL A 33 3.94 -5.35 -8.58
C VAL A 33 3.10 -6.58 -8.30
N SER A 34 3.67 -7.57 -7.61
CA SER A 34 2.96 -8.79 -7.26
C SER A 34 3.30 -9.27 -5.85
N PHE A 35 2.29 -9.56 -5.06
CA PHE A 35 2.37 -10.18 -3.74
C PHE A 35 2.04 -11.68 -3.87
N GLY A 36 3.06 -12.50 -4.13
CA GLY A 36 2.84 -13.87 -4.56
C GLY A 36 2.06 -13.89 -5.88
N SER A 37 0.89 -14.52 -5.90
CA SER A 37 0.00 -14.54 -7.08
C SER A 37 -0.92 -13.31 -7.18
N ALA A 38 -1.02 -12.47 -6.16
CA ALA A 38 -1.89 -11.30 -6.17
C ALA A 38 -1.22 -10.12 -6.89
N ALA A 39 -1.72 -9.77 -8.08
CA ALA A 39 -1.24 -8.60 -8.83
C ALA A 39 -1.79 -7.31 -8.21
N ALA A 40 -0.91 -6.35 -7.96
CA ALA A 40 -1.28 -4.99 -7.63
C ALA A 40 -1.35 -4.17 -8.94
N MET A 41 -2.50 -3.60 -9.26
CA MET A 41 -2.72 -2.89 -10.52
C MET A 41 -3.71 -1.76 -10.33
N ASP A 42 -3.32 -0.55 -10.74
CA ASP A 42 -4.20 0.59 -11.01
C ASP A 42 -5.31 0.81 -9.97
N GLY A 43 -4.96 0.75 -8.68
CA GLY A 43 -5.91 0.99 -7.60
C GLY A 43 -6.83 -0.17 -7.25
N ASN A 44 -6.57 -1.40 -7.72
CA ASN A 44 -7.33 -2.57 -7.28
C ASN A 44 -7.21 -2.78 -5.77
N VAL A 45 -8.21 -3.46 -5.18
CA VAL A 45 -8.20 -3.78 -3.76
C VAL A 45 -7.54 -5.14 -3.53
N LEU A 46 -6.51 -5.16 -2.70
CA LEU A 46 -5.84 -6.39 -2.26
C LEU A 46 -6.23 -6.76 -0.83
N ALA A 47 -6.24 -8.06 -0.56
CA ALA A 47 -6.43 -8.53 0.81
C ALA A 47 -5.21 -8.15 1.68
N LYS A 48 -5.45 -7.66 2.90
CA LYS A 48 -4.38 -7.37 3.86
C LYS A 48 -3.42 -8.54 4.03
N ALA A 49 -3.94 -9.76 4.14
CA ALA A 49 -3.14 -10.97 4.37
C ALA A 49 -2.12 -11.24 3.25
N SER A 50 -2.44 -10.90 1.99
CA SER A 50 -1.54 -11.10 0.86
C SER A 50 -0.40 -10.07 0.80
N THR A 51 -0.53 -8.92 1.45
CA THR A 51 0.39 -7.79 1.35
C THR A 51 1.37 -7.66 2.52
N GLN A 52 1.55 -8.70 3.33
CA GLN A 52 2.37 -8.62 4.56
C GLN A 52 3.87 -8.83 4.33
N THR A 53 4.27 -9.32 3.17
CA THR A 53 5.68 -9.45 2.75
C THR A 53 5.95 -8.52 1.58
N ALA A 54 7.23 -8.10 1.42
CA ALA A 54 7.61 -7.25 0.30
C ALA A 54 7.26 -7.92 -1.04
N PRO A 55 6.71 -7.16 -2.01
CA PRO A 55 6.30 -7.71 -3.29
C PRO A 55 7.49 -8.03 -4.21
N THR A 56 7.24 -8.87 -5.20
CA THR A 56 8.04 -8.88 -6.41
C THR A 56 7.71 -7.66 -7.25
N ILE A 57 8.72 -6.91 -7.66
CA ILE A 57 8.58 -5.73 -8.51
C ILE A 57 9.40 -5.87 -9.79
N GLY A 58 8.98 -5.23 -10.85
CA GLY A 58 9.69 -5.25 -12.13
C GLY A 58 9.01 -4.43 -13.22
N THR A 59 9.50 -4.56 -14.44
CA THR A 59 8.94 -3.90 -15.63
C THR A 59 8.82 -4.89 -16.78
N GLN A 60 7.88 -4.65 -17.70
CA GLN A 60 7.72 -5.49 -18.90
C GLN A 60 8.81 -5.22 -19.95
N SER A 61 9.45 -4.06 -19.87
CA SER A 61 10.58 -3.70 -20.74
C SER A 61 11.86 -3.64 -19.93
N LYS A 62 12.98 -3.96 -20.57
CA LYS A 62 14.30 -3.75 -19.98
C LYS A 62 14.56 -2.25 -19.84
N LEU A 63 15.11 -1.88 -18.70
CA LEU A 63 15.53 -0.51 -18.39
C LEU A 63 17.00 -0.29 -18.76
N ASP A 64 17.34 0.93 -19.15
CA ASP A 64 18.73 1.30 -19.49
C ASP A 64 19.59 1.55 -18.24
N GLY A 65 18.94 1.82 -17.09
CA GLY A 65 19.62 2.08 -15.83
C GLY A 65 20.31 0.85 -15.23
N THR A 66 21.32 1.09 -14.41
CA THR A 66 22.13 0.05 -13.73
C THR A 66 21.79 -0.10 -12.25
N SER A 67 21.18 0.91 -11.64
CA SER A 67 20.78 0.93 -10.22
C SER A 67 19.44 1.62 -10.07
N PHE A 68 18.59 1.10 -9.20
CA PHE A 68 17.24 1.62 -8.96
C PHE A 68 16.93 1.69 -7.46
N ALA A 69 15.93 2.52 -7.15
CA ALA A 69 15.31 2.55 -5.83
C ALA A 69 13.80 2.38 -5.96
N VAL A 70 13.19 1.81 -4.94
CA VAL A 70 11.73 1.77 -4.78
C VAL A 70 11.32 2.49 -3.51
N VAL A 71 10.25 3.25 -3.59
CA VAL A 71 9.60 3.94 -2.46
C VAL A 71 8.13 3.55 -2.44
N MET A 72 7.60 3.14 -1.28
CA MET A 72 6.18 2.83 -1.08
C MET A 72 5.60 3.68 0.04
N VAL A 73 4.50 4.38 -0.26
CA VAL A 73 3.86 5.33 0.66
C VAL A 73 2.37 5.01 0.79
N ASP A 74 1.87 4.94 2.02
CA ASP A 74 0.45 5.01 2.35
C ASP A 74 0.01 6.47 2.37
N LEU A 75 -1.06 6.81 1.66
CA LEU A 75 -1.56 8.17 1.49
C LEU A 75 -2.72 8.53 2.42
N ASP A 76 -3.22 7.56 3.19
CA ASP A 76 -4.52 7.70 3.82
C ASP A 76 -4.51 7.43 5.33
N ILE A 77 -3.39 7.72 6.00
CA ILE A 77 -3.29 7.58 7.46
C ILE A 77 -4.30 8.52 8.14
N PRO A 78 -5.24 7.99 8.96
CA PRO A 78 -6.24 8.82 9.63
C PRO A 78 -5.62 9.84 10.56
N THR A 79 -6.17 11.06 10.57
CA THR A 79 -5.82 12.13 11.51
C THR A 79 -6.99 12.40 12.48
N ASP A 80 -6.78 13.29 13.43
CA ASP A 80 -7.85 13.75 14.33
C ASP A 80 -8.73 14.84 13.71
N SER A 81 -8.47 15.21 12.45
CA SER A 81 -9.22 16.22 11.68
C SER A 81 -9.72 15.67 10.34
N PRO A 82 -10.65 14.69 10.32
CA PRO A 82 -11.21 14.16 9.07
C PRO A 82 -11.88 15.28 8.26
N PRO A 83 -11.83 15.24 6.92
CA PRO A 83 -11.32 14.16 6.07
C PRO A 83 -9.81 14.19 5.78
N GLN A 84 -9.04 15.01 6.46
CA GLN A 84 -7.61 15.12 6.26
C GLN A 84 -6.90 13.83 6.65
N THR A 85 -5.96 13.40 5.80
CA THR A 85 -5.11 12.24 6.03
C THR A 85 -3.64 12.67 6.09
N ASN A 86 -2.82 11.83 6.70
CA ASN A 86 -1.38 11.94 6.69
C ASN A 86 -0.80 10.80 5.82
N THR A 87 0.51 10.80 5.61
CA THR A 87 1.22 9.80 4.83
C THR A 87 2.16 8.97 5.70
N LEU A 88 2.48 7.75 5.28
CA LEU A 88 3.44 6.88 5.97
C LEU A 88 4.33 6.18 4.95
N LEU A 89 5.65 6.28 5.15
CA LEU A 89 6.61 5.50 4.37
C LEU A 89 6.57 4.04 4.79
N HIS A 90 6.13 3.16 3.88
CA HIS A 90 6.04 1.72 4.08
C HIS A 90 7.32 0.98 3.69
N TRP A 91 8.03 1.48 2.68
CA TRP A 91 9.25 0.86 2.18
C TRP A 91 10.10 1.86 1.44
N MET A 92 11.43 1.79 1.62
CA MET A 92 12.41 2.46 0.78
C MET A 92 13.64 1.57 0.65
N GLN A 93 13.87 1.06 -0.56
CA GLN A 93 14.99 0.20 -0.88
C GLN A 93 15.77 0.79 -2.04
N THR A 94 17.07 0.93 -1.87
CA THR A 94 18.02 1.36 -2.91
C THR A 94 18.89 0.19 -3.36
N GLY A 95 19.72 0.41 -4.39
CA GLY A 95 20.64 -0.60 -4.91
C GLY A 95 19.93 -1.79 -5.56
N LEU A 96 18.73 -1.58 -6.08
CA LEU A 96 18.04 -2.58 -6.89
C LEU A 96 18.72 -2.70 -8.25
N THR A 97 18.85 -3.91 -8.74
CA THR A 97 19.32 -4.20 -10.10
C THR A 97 18.26 -4.98 -10.86
N GLN A 98 18.12 -4.72 -12.16
CA GLN A 98 17.16 -5.43 -12.98
C GLN A 98 17.76 -6.75 -13.49
N SER A 99 16.96 -7.81 -13.54
CA SER A 99 17.34 -9.08 -14.15
C SER A 99 17.75 -8.90 -15.62
N THR A 100 18.69 -9.71 -16.09
CA THR A 100 19.20 -9.63 -17.48
C THR A 100 18.22 -10.19 -18.50
N SER A 101 17.30 -11.07 -18.06
CA SER A 101 16.25 -11.69 -18.87
C SER A 101 14.90 -11.57 -18.18
N ALA A 102 13.85 -11.47 -18.98
CA ALA A 102 12.49 -11.53 -18.47
C ALA A 102 12.16 -12.96 -18.04
N THR A 103 11.34 -13.07 -17.00
CA THR A 103 10.78 -14.33 -16.50
C THR A 103 9.27 -14.22 -16.42
N ALA A 104 8.57 -15.34 -16.70
CA ALA A 104 7.12 -15.37 -16.60
C ALA A 104 6.68 -15.16 -15.15
N LEU A 105 5.91 -14.11 -14.90
CA LEU A 105 5.24 -13.84 -13.64
C LEU A 105 3.76 -14.24 -13.77
N ASN A 106 3.37 -15.28 -13.05
CA ASN A 106 2.01 -15.77 -13.05
C ASN A 106 1.23 -15.13 -11.90
N THR A 107 0.17 -14.42 -12.24
CA THR A 107 -0.68 -13.72 -11.26
C THR A 107 -2.16 -14.02 -11.52
N THR A 108 -3.01 -13.59 -10.61
CA THR A 108 -4.48 -13.63 -10.78
C THR A 108 -4.97 -12.78 -11.96
N ALA A 109 -4.15 -11.82 -12.43
CA ALA A 109 -4.44 -11.00 -13.61
C ALA A 109 -3.94 -11.64 -14.92
N GLY A 110 -3.29 -12.79 -14.86
CA GLY A 110 -2.71 -13.50 -16.00
C GLY A 110 -1.20 -13.67 -15.88
N SER A 111 -0.59 -14.22 -16.93
CA SER A 111 0.85 -14.39 -17.07
C SER A 111 1.44 -13.26 -17.89
N MET A 112 2.59 -12.72 -17.47
CA MET A 112 3.32 -11.71 -18.19
C MET A 112 4.83 -11.91 -18.01
N ASP A 113 5.61 -11.55 -19.02
CA ASP A 113 7.07 -11.56 -18.93
C ASP A 113 7.54 -10.28 -18.24
N VAL A 114 8.38 -10.45 -17.20
CA VAL A 114 8.82 -9.35 -16.34
C VAL A 114 10.32 -9.41 -16.12
N PHE A 115 10.99 -8.30 -16.33
CA PHE A 115 12.36 -8.06 -15.86
C PHE A 115 12.26 -7.64 -14.38
N THR A 116 12.54 -8.59 -13.48
CA THR A 116 12.41 -8.37 -12.04
C THR A 116 13.52 -7.49 -11.50
N LEU A 117 13.18 -6.68 -10.49
CA LEU A 117 14.13 -5.87 -9.73
C LEU A 117 14.52 -6.63 -8.46
N GLN A 118 15.81 -6.81 -8.25
CA GLN A 118 16.37 -7.61 -7.16
C GLN A 118 17.27 -6.74 -6.28
N THR A 119 17.27 -7.01 -4.99
CA THR A 119 18.18 -6.32 -4.05
C THR A 119 19.58 -6.91 -4.16
N SER A 120 20.60 -6.04 -4.23
CA SER A 120 22.01 -6.42 -4.17
C SER A 120 22.52 -6.57 -2.73
N GLN A 121 21.75 -7.19 -1.84
CA GLN A 121 22.08 -7.37 -0.41
C GLN A 121 22.23 -6.05 0.40
N GLN A 122 21.85 -4.91 -0.16
CA GLN A 122 21.83 -3.65 0.59
C GLN A 122 20.67 -3.63 1.57
N THR A 123 20.95 -3.15 2.78
CA THR A 123 19.90 -2.92 3.77
C THR A 123 18.96 -1.81 3.30
N ALA A 124 17.66 -2.02 3.41
CA ALA A 124 16.65 -1.01 3.09
C ALA A 124 16.82 0.22 3.99
N PHE A 125 16.71 1.43 3.44
CA PHE A 125 16.67 2.66 4.23
C PHE A 125 15.44 2.71 5.13
N ALA A 126 14.31 2.20 4.64
CA ALA A 126 13.14 1.89 5.43
C ALA A 126 12.68 0.47 5.10
N ALA A 127 12.83 -0.47 6.03
CA ALA A 127 12.38 -1.85 5.87
C ALA A 127 10.88 -1.91 5.54
N TYR A 128 10.48 -2.90 4.72
CA TYR A 128 9.08 -3.07 4.35
C TYR A 128 8.17 -3.28 5.56
N ILE A 129 7.08 -2.52 5.60
CA ILE A 129 5.96 -2.70 6.54
C ILE A 129 4.73 -3.04 5.72
N GLY A 130 4.07 -4.16 6.03
CA GLY A 130 2.86 -4.58 5.31
C GLY A 130 1.69 -3.63 5.56
N PRO A 131 0.86 -3.35 4.53
CA PRO A 131 -0.40 -2.64 4.66
C PRO A 131 -1.26 -3.13 5.81
N SER A 132 -1.70 -2.22 6.68
CA SER A 132 -2.55 -2.54 7.82
C SER A 132 -3.46 -1.37 8.20
N PRO A 133 -4.43 -1.00 7.32
CA PRO A 133 -5.36 0.08 7.63
C PRO A 133 -6.09 -0.18 8.96
N PRO A 134 -6.22 0.82 9.83
CA PRO A 134 -7.02 0.68 11.05
C PRO A 134 -8.53 0.63 10.71
N ALA A 135 -9.35 0.16 11.64
CA ALA A 135 -10.82 0.22 11.54
C ALA A 135 -11.34 1.65 11.84
N ARG A 136 -10.85 2.62 11.08
CA ARG A 136 -11.06 4.06 11.26
C ARG A 136 -11.10 4.73 9.87
N THR A 137 -11.90 5.75 9.68
CA THR A 137 -12.04 6.47 8.41
C THR A 137 -10.75 7.23 8.04
N PRO A 138 -10.28 7.09 6.78
CA PRO A 138 -10.81 6.23 5.73
C PRO A 138 -10.52 4.75 5.97
N LEU A 139 -11.47 3.85 5.67
CA LEU A 139 -11.30 2.40 5.84
C LEU A 139 -10.45 1.77 4.73
N SER A 140 -10.30 2.43 3.61
CA SER A 140 -9.49 1.99 2.48
C SER A 140 -8.32 2.94 2.30
N HIS A 141 -7.10 2.41 2.32
CA HIS A 141 -5.88 3.17 2.15
C HIS A 141 -5.24 2.88 0.79
N ARG A 142 -4.71 3.92 0.15
CA ARG A 142 -3.96 3.87 -1.12
C ARG A 142 -2.48 3.74 -0.82
N TYR A 143 -1.86 2.71 -1.39
CA TYR A 143 -0.43 2.44 -1.30
C TYR A 143 0.20 2.69 -2.65
N THR A 144 1.00 3.74 -2.76
CA THR A 144 1.67 4.13 -4.01
C THR A 144 3.12 3.70 -3.98
N GLN A 145 3.58 3.08 -5.07
CA GLN A 145 4.96 2.66 -5.26
C GLN A 145 5.56 3.42 -6.43
N LEU A 146 6.78 3.93 -6.23
CA LEU A 146 7.57 4.62 -7.23
C LEU A 146 8.86 3.86 -7.48
N LEU A 147 9.24 3.69 -8.74
CA LEU A 147 10.53 3.20 -9.17
C LEU A 147 11.36 4.38 -9.66
N ILE A 148 12.54 4.55 -9.09
CA ILE A 148 13.46 5.65 -9.36
C ILE A 148 14.74 5.08 -9.98
N ASP A 149 15.18 5.63 -11.09
CA ASP A 149 16.51 5.37 -11.65
C ASP A 149 17.57 6.12 -10.82
N THR A 150 18.41 5.37 -10.12
CA THR A 150 19.51 5.89 -9.29
C THR A 150 20.88 5.66 -9.91
N SER A 151 20.97 5.33 -11.20
CA SER A 151 22.23 5.02 -11.88
C SER A 151 23.22 6.19 -11.87
N SER A 152 22.70 7.41 -11.86
CA SER A 152 23.51 8.65 -11.80
C SER A 152 23.47 9.33 -10.42
N ALA A 153 22.81 8.72 -9.44
CA ALA A 153 22.71 9.28 -8.09
C ALA A 153 24.07 9.30 -7.39
N THR A 154 24.39 10.40 -6.78
CA THR A 154 25.59 10.55 -5.94
C THR A 154 25.36 9.96 -4.54
N ALA A 155 26.42 9.79 -3.78
CA ALA A 155 26.30 9.39 -2.37
C ALA A 155 25.54 10.44 -1.54
N GLU A 156 25.60 11.71 -1.92
CA GLU A 156 24.86 12.79 -1.26
C GLU A 156 23.37 12.69 -1.55
N ASP A 157 22.97 12.46 -2.79
CA ASP A 157 21.56 12.27 -3.18
C ASP A 157 20.95 11.09 -2.40
N LEU A 158 21.69 9.98 -2.29
CA LEU A 158 21.26 8.80 -1.51
C LEU A 158 21.23 9.08 -0.01
N SER A 159 22.11 9.94 0.52
CA SER A 159 22.10 10.37 1.92
C SER A 159 20.83 11.16 2.26
N VAL A 160 20.33 11.99 1.34
CA VAL A 160 19.03 12.68 1.48
C VAL A 160 17.90 11.66 1.64
N LEU A 161 17.85 10.64 0.77
CA LEU A 161 16.85 9.57 0.88
C LEU A 161 16.94 8.83 2.21
N GLN A 162 18.17 8.47 2.63
CA GLN A 162 18.41 7.77 3.90
C GLN A 162 17.95 8.59 5.09
N SER A 163 18.27 9.87 5.11
CA SER A 163 17.88 10.80 6.18
C SER A 163 16.36 10.96 6.27
N ALA A 164 15.70 11.10 5.10
CA ALA A 164 14.25 11.19 5.03
C ALA A 164 13.55 9.90 5.48
N ALA A 165 14.15 8.74 5.21
CA ALA A 165 13.61 7.43 5.60
C ALA A 165 13.59 7.20 7.13
N ALA A 166 14.37 7.96 7.90
CA ALA A 166 14.39 7.87 9.36
C ALA A 166 13.05 8.30 9.99
N THR A 167 12.30 9.19 9.33
CA THR A 167 10.98 9.64 9.77
C THR A 167 9.92 9.18 8.78
N ARG A 168 9.22 8.10 9.12
CA ARG A 168 8.24 7.50 8.20
C ARG A 168 6.92 8.29 8.10
N MET A 169 6.44 8.85 9.23
CA MET A 169 5.18 9.60 9.28
C MET A 169 5.34 10.97 8.62
N GLY A 170 4.37 11.36 7.80
CA GLY A 170 4.39 12.62 7.05
C GLY A 170 5.35 12.60 5.86
N PHE A 171 5.75 11.42 5.37
CA PHE A 171 6.69 11.30 4.26
C PHE A 171 6.08 11.81 2.95
N ASN A 172 6.68 12.86 2.39
CA ASN A 172 6.26 13.43 1.11
C ASN A 172 7.27 13.04 0.01
N ALA A 173 6.87 12.12 -0.86
CA ALA A 173 7.75 11.59 -1.90
C ALA A 173 8.25 12.69 -2.86
N ASN A 174 7.38 13.61 -3.29
CA ASN A 174 7.77 14.68 -4.19
C ASN A 174 8.83 15.62 -3.57
N THR A 175 8.61 16.03 -2.33
CA THR A 175 9.56 16.89 -1.62
C THR A 175 10.92 16.21 -1.43
N VAL A 176 10.92 14.95 -0.96
CA VAL A 176 12.16 14.20 -0.71
C VAL A 176 12.93 13.94 -2.01
N LEU A 177 12.23 13.52 -3.07
CA LEU A 177 12.87 13.27 -4.37
C LEU A 177 13.39 14.56 -5.03
N THR A 178 12.69 15.69 -4.84
CA THR A 178 13.17 17.00 -5.31
C THR A 178 14.45 17.40 -4.57
N GLN A 179 14.48 17.23 -3.24
CA GLN A 179 15.68 17.54 -2.44
C GLN A 179 16.87 16.64 -2.79
N ALA A 180 16.61 15.40 -3.15
CA ALA A 180 17.62 14.45 -3.61
C ALA A 180 18.01 14.64 -5.11
N GLY A 181 17.40 15.60 -5.84
CA GLY A 181 17.63 15.75 -7.28
C GLY A 181 17.14 14.58 -8.13
N LEU A 182 16.22 13.75 -7.60
CA LEU A 182 15.77 12.50 -8.21
C LEU A 182 14.29 12.52 -8.65
N VAL A 183 13.59 13.65 -8.54
CA VAL A 183 12.16 13.73 -8.91
C VAL A 183 11.92 13.41 -10.39
N ASP A 184 12.77 13.88 -11.28
CA ASP A 184 12.70 13.60 -12.73
C ASP A 184 13.29 12.23 -13.12
N LYS A 185 13.75 11.47 -12.13
CA LYS A 185 14.26 10.11 -12.29
C LYS A 185 13.21 9.04 -11.92
N VAL A 186 12.00 9.45 -11.61
CA VAL A 186 10.90 8.49 -11.38
C VAL A 186 10.43 7.96 -12.74
N ILE A 187 10.64 6.66 -12.97
CA ILE A 187 10.50 6.04 -14.29
C ILE A 187 9.29 5.12 -14.42
N ALA A 188 8.75 4.62 -13.30
CA ALA A 188 7.55 3.81 -13.29
C ALA A 188 6.83 3.93 -11.93
N ALA A 189 5.53 3.65 -11.91
CA ALA A 189 4.75 3.65 -10.69
C ALA A 189 3.64 2.60 -10.72
N ASN A 190 3.09 2.34 -9.53
CA ASN A 190 1.92 1.52 -9.32
C ASN A 190 1.19 2.03 -8.06
N PHE A 191 -0.10 1.79 -7.97
CA PHE A 191 -0.79 1.91 -6.70
C PHE A 191 -1.89 0.84 -6.56
N PHE A 192 -2.20 0.49 -5.32
CA PHE A 192 -3.26 -0.44 -4.96
C PHE A 192 -3.91 0.01 -3.65
N ASN A 193 -5.04 -0.57 -3.33
CA ASN A 193 -5.76 -0.30 -2.10
C ASN A 193 -5.75 -1.51 -1.17
N VAL A 194 -5.73 -1.27 0.12
CA VAL A 194 -6.09 -2.26 1.14
C VAL A 194 -7.19 -1.67 1.99
N THR A 195 -8.26 -2.46 2.21
CA THR A 195 -9.43 -2.02 2.97
C THR A 195 -9.55 -2.79 4.27
N ASN A 196 -9.80 -2.08 5.37
CA ASN A 196 -10.25 -2.66 6.61
C ASN A 196 -11.79 -2.61 6.63
N PRO A 197 -12.51 -3.74 6.71
CA PRO A 197 -13.98 -3.74 6.69
C PRO A 197 -14.63 -3.07 7.92
N GLY A 198 -13.83 -2.65 8.89
CA GLY A 198 -14.32 -2.15 10.17
C GLY A 198 -14.58 -3.29 11.18
N PRO A 199 -15.06 -2.97 12.37
CA PRO A 199 -15.41 -3.97 13.37
C PRO A 199 -16.54 -4.88 12.86
N VAL A 200 -16.38 -6.20 13.07
CA VAL A 200 -17.39 -7.21 12.74
C VAL A 200 -18.62 -6.91 13.60
N GLY A 201 -19.68 -6.43 13.01
CA GLY A 201 -20.90 -6.03 13.75
C GLY A 201 -21.56 -4.75 13.23
N ALA A 202 -20.87 -3.98 12.40
CA ALA A 202 -21.44 -2.82 11.68
C ALA A 202 -22.11 -3.21 10.35
N ALA A 203 -22.65 -4.44 10.23
CA ALA A 203 -23.53 -4.77 9.13
C ALA A 203 -24.82 -3.96 9.33
N THR A 204 -24.93 -2.82 8.70
CA THR A 204 -26.21 -2.15 8.50
C THR A 204 -27.10 -3.12 7.73
N ASN A 205 -28.03 -3.77 8.44
CA ASN A 205 -29.20 -4.37 7.80
C ASN A 205 -29.94 -3.25 7.08
N THR A 206 -29.62 -3.01 5.84
CA THR A 206 -30.52 -2.32 4.91
C THR A 206 -31.61 -3.32 4.57
N ASN A 207 -32.57 -3.47 5.50
CA ASN A 207 -33.80 -4.14 5.24
C ASN A 207 -34.55 -3.24 4.26
N SER A 208 -34.54 -3.62 3.01
CA SER A 208 -35.39 -3.08 1.96
C SER A 208 -36.84 -3.40 2.38
N THR A 209 -37.53 -2.40 2.92
CA THR A 209 -38.97 -2.46 3.18
C THR A 209 -39.74 -2.55 1.87
N GLY A 210 -39.97 -3.79 1.45
CA GLY A 210 -41.05 -4.10 0.50
C GLY A 210 -42.38 -3.98 1.23
N SER A 211 -43.16 -2.98 0.85
CA SER A 211 -44.55 -2.79 1.27
C SER A 211 -45.39 -4.00 0.85
N GLY A 212 -46.02 -4.67 1.79
CA GLY A 212 -46.96 -5.74 1.56
C GLY A 212 -47.93 -5.82 2.74
N SER A 213 -49.10 -5.18 2.57
CA SER A 213 -50.23 -5.22 3.51
C SER A 213 -50.90 -6.61 3.50
N SER A 214 -51.07 -7.23 4.67
CA SER A 214 -52.27 -8.01 4.93
C SER A 214 -52.43 -8.31 6.44
N ARG A 215 -53.63 -8.05 6.90
CA ARG A 215 -54.21 -8.33 8.25
C ARG A 215 -54.26 -9.83 8.52
N GLY A 216 -53.99 -10.21 9.75
CA GLY A 216 -54.30 -11.51 10.29
C GLY A 216 -54.16 -11.52 11.82
N THR A 217 -55.31 -11.43 12.48
CA THR A 217 -55.49 -11.62 13.95
C THR A 217 -55.25 -13.07 14.35
N GLY A 218 -54.52 -13.30 15.44
CA GLY A 218 -54.36 -14.64 16.03
C GLY A 218 -53.56 -14.60 17.33
N SER A 219 -54.27 -14.47 18.42
CA SER A 219 -53.80 -14.71 19.81
C SER A 219 -53.50 -16.19 19.99
N VAL A 220 -52.37 -16.57 20.66
CA VAL A 220 -52.28 -17.66 21.66
C VAL A 220 -50.91 -17.70 22.38
N THR A 221 -51.00 -17.54 23.69
CA THR A 221 -50.32 -18.19 24.81
C THR A 221 -48.85 -18.67 24.71
N SER A 222 -48.05 -18.15 25.65
CA SER A 222 -46.78 -18.69 26.16
C SER A 222 -46.90 -20.11 26.71
N PRO A 223 -45.83 -20.87 26.74
CA PRO A 223 -45.44 -21.53 27.97
C PRO A 223 -44.00 -21.22 28.42
N THR A 224 -43.94 -20.94 29.68
CA THR A 224 -42.78 -20.93 30.54
C THR A 224 -42.06 -22.28 30.51
N GLN A 225 -40.73 -22.27 30.28
CA GLN A 225 -39.89 -23.39 30.72
C GLN A 225 -38.65 -22.89 31.43
N ASN A 226 -38.60 -23.28 32.65
CA ASN A 226 -37.57 -23.21 33.65
C ASN A 226 -36.39 -24.10 33.28
N SER A 227 -35.15 -23.62 33.26
CA SER A 227 -34.00 -24.49 33.34
C SER A 227 -32.88 -23.85 34.14
N THR A 228 -32.57 -24.55 35.22
CA THR A 228 -31.55 -24.39 36.25
C THR A 228 -30.12 -24.19 35.71
N PRO A 229 -29.24 -23.44 36.42
CA PRO A 229 -27.84 -23.31 36.08
C PRO A 229 -27.01 -24.46 36.65
N LEU A 230 -26.12 -25.04 35.84
CA LEU A 230 -25.04 -25.92 36.31
C LEU A 230 -23.75 -25.11 36.57
N PRO A 231 -23.00 -25.43 37.61
CA PRO A 231 -21.80 -24.72 38.01
C PRO A 231 -20.52 -25.32 37.40
N GLY A 232 -19.56 -24.44 37.07
CA GLY A 232 -18.15 -24.77 37.20
C GLY A 232 -17.39 -25.12 35.94
N ALA A 233 -16.59 -24.15 35.51
CA ALA A 233 -15.16 -24.35 35.16
C ALA A 233 -14.47 -23.00 35.08
N ALA A 234 -13.73 -22.64 36.11
CA ALA A 234 -12.79 -21.55 36.11
C ALA A 234 -11.55 -21.95 35.26
N ALA A 235 -11.35 -21.32 34.11
CA ALA A 235 -10.09 -21.39 33.37
C ALA A 235 -9.22 -20.19 33.74
N SER A 236 -8.17 -20.49 34.47
CA SER A 236 -7.08 -19.60 34.87
C SER A 236 -6.36 -19.06 33.66
N GLN A 237 -6.42 -17.75 33.41
CA GLN A 237 -5.52 -17.06 32.49
C GLN A 237 -4.22 -16.72 33.21
N LYS A 238 -3.13 -17.39 32.84
CA LYS A 238 -1.79 -16.99 33.21
C LYS A 238 -1.36 -15.82 32.34
N ALA A 239 -1.19 -14.66 32.95
CA ALA A 239 -0.50 -13.54 32.35
C ALA A 239 0.99 -13.90 32.18
N SER A 240 1.49 -13.83 30.95
CA SER A 240 2.91 -13.96 30.65
C SER A 240 3.49 -12.56 30.56
N GLU A 241 4.14 -12.13 31.63
CA GLU A 241 4.96 -10.92 31.63
C GLU A 241 6.25 -11.18 30.85
N LEU A 242 6.39 -10.51 29.70
CA LEU A 242 7.64 -10.50 28.95
C LEU A 242 8.48 -9.30 29.39
N LEU A 243 9.49 -9.59 30.18
CA LEU A 243 10.49 -8.63 30.66
C LEU A 243 11.37 -8.19 29.49
N VAL A 244 11.30 -6.92 29.07
CA VAL A 244 12.20 -6.32 28.09
C VAL A 244 13.42 -5.80 28.84
N ALA A 245 14.55 -6.50 28.70
CA ALA A 245 15.85 -6.04 29.18
C ALA A 245 16.45 -5.03 28.18
N ILE A 246 16.56 -3.77 28.60
CA ILE A 246 17.28 -2.73 27.88
C ILE A 246 18.76 -2.89 28.21
N VAL A 247 19.55 -3.29 27.22
CA VAL A 247 21.01 -3.27 27.30
C VAL A 247 21.52 -1.90 26.84
N MET A 248 21.91 -1.06 27.77
CA MET A 248 22.67 0.18 27.51
C MET A 248 24.14 -0.20 27.29
N VAL A 249 24.64 -0.07 26.07
CA VAL A 249 26.06 -0.13 25.77
C VAL A 249 26.59 1.29 25.78
N GLY A 250 27.39 1.59 26.80
CA GLY A 250 28.08 2.87 26.97
C GLY A 250 29.21 3.02 25.95
N ALA A 251 29.25 4.18 25.29
CA ALA A 251 30.40 4.62 24.49
C ALA A 251 31.54 5.09 25.41
N ALA A 252 32.66 4.43 25.32
CA ALA A 252 33.92 4.93 25.88
C ALA A 252 34.67 5.72 24.82
N PHE A 253 34.84 7.01 25.04
CA PHE A 253 35.79 7.86 24.32
C PHE A 253 37.22 7.49 24.76
N PHE A 254 38.10 7.22 23.79
CA PHE A 254 39.54 7.36 23.97
C PHE A 254 40.05 8.32 22.90
N ALA A 255 40.55 9.46 23.38
CA ALA A 255 41.40 10.36 22.63
C ALA A 255 42.85 9.81 22.63
N LEU A 256 43.47 9.81 21.46
CA LEU A 256 44.92 10.07 21.24
C LEU A 256 45.10 10.40 19.76
#